data_e45c3954b7dfcb79f937ab2616e4708b
#
_entry.id   e45c3954b7dfcb79f937ab2616e4708b
#
_cell.length_a   1.000
_cell.length_b   1.000
_cell.length_c   1.000
_cell.angle_alpha   90.00
_cell.angle_beta   90.00
_cell.angle_gamma   90.00
#
_symmetry.space_group_name_H-M   'P 1'
#
loop_
_entity.id
_entity.type
_entity.pdbx_description
1 polymer ?
#
loop_
_entity_poly.entity_id
_entity_poly.type
_entity_poly.pdbx_seq_one_letter_code
_entity_poly.pdbx_strand_id
1 'polypeptide(L)'
;MRAISELNDTAGTMAGATIHIVRGSDSILRLQQVLADLSVRCGQPGVMDDVGYFLSKPGTLRRVPHLMLFSKSTTLDLESLSADELLGAVLLYRYIVLGCGIGMFSTNDRSGRGSLVAPAALRSAMAEMASRSLMDQGVLAVLLSFRNGDGASLKSGTGLKCGTDLENGILRGQPIGGSTAKDKTARWAWRERTTPDYLELKETFDETLAKIGTRTRRNMRYYRKRAEVELGCVFLPEVRIGRQEFLDFNRECMYAVPARVAGWRYHSLRNLETPLFMGMKDKDGRWLSLLGGRRHHDGTEILWQMNRSGLSAYSLSIVMRSYFVEHEIAHGMRKLYMEGGTAHPMRFSFVSDKVTDLVVVRRSGLGLLVPTLAHLFVKPDNDLALMLLDKSLYGGSPNGRRRLAPPKEEAN
;
A
#
# COMPACT_ATOMS: atom_id res chain seq x y z
N MET A 1 17.06 -12.41 25.34
CA MET A 1 17.28 -13.76 24.74
C MET A 1 16.17 -14.79 25.01
N ARG A 2 15.22 -14.61 25.95
CA ARG A 2 14.08 -15.53 26.15
C ARG A 2 12.92 -15.36 25.14
N ALA A 3 12.74 -14.21 24.53
CA ALA A 3 11.64 -13.95 23.59
C ALA A 3 11.79 -14.61 22.20
N ILE A 4 12.98 -15.09 21.84
CA ILE A 4 13.23 -15.69 20.51
C ILE A 4 12.96 -17.21 20.51
N SER A 5 13.03 -17.87 21.67
CA SER A 5 12.75 -19.32 21.75
C SER A 5 11.25 -19.64 21.70
N GLU A 6 10.38 -18.72 22.12
CA GLU A 6 8.92 -18.92 22.07
C GLU A 6 8.32 -18.73 20.68
N LEU A 7 9.03 -18.05 19.77
CA LEU A 7 8.56 -17.84 18.39
C LEU A 7 8.74 -19.05 17.46
N ASN A 8 9.63 -19.98 17.80
CA ASN A 8 9.86 -21.17 16.96
C ASN A 8 8.80 -22.27 17.15
N ASP A 9 8.03 -22.24 18.25
CA ASP A 9 6.92 -23.20 18.49
C ASP A 9 5.61 -22.80 17.79
N THR A 10 5.57 -21.62 17.15
CA THR A 10 4.34 -21.02 16.62
C THR A 10 3.91 -21.53 15.25
N ALA A 11 4.72 -22.32 14.55
CA ALA A 11 4.31 -22.94 13.27
C ALA A 11 3.16 -23.97 13.44
N GLY A 12 2.90 -24.41 14.66
CA GLY A 12 1.79 -25.32 15.02
C GLY A 12 0.51 -24.64 15.53
N THR A 13 0.49 -23.31 15.74
CA THR A 13 -0.48 -22.66 16.64
C THR A 13 -1.58 -21.84 15.96
N MET A 14 -1.80 -21.96 14.66
CA MET A 14 -3.06 -21.49 14.05
C MET A 14 -4.24 -22.45 14.25
N ALA A 15 -4.00 -23.66 14.76
CA ALA A 15 -5.04 -24.56 15.21
C ALA A 15 -5.74 -23.96 16.44
N GLY A 16 -7.01 -23.54 16.27
CA GLY A 16 -7.80 -22.89 17.31
C GLY A 16 -7.85 -21.36 17.24
N ALA A 17 -7.26 -20.73 16.24
CA ALA A 17 -7.46 -19.29 16.03
C ALA A 17 -8.90 -18.98 15.60
N THR A 18 -9.53 -18.05 16.28
CA THR A 18 -10.86 -17.53 15.97
C THR A 18 -10.75 -16.23 15.18
N ILE A 19 -11.63 -16.04 14.19
CA ILE A 19 -11.72 -14.82 13.39
C ILE A 19 -12.91 -14.00 13.88
N HIS A 20 -12.64 -12.77 14.32
CA HIS A 20 -13.65 -11.79 14.70
C HIS A 20 -13.74 -10.72 13.64
N ILE A 21 -14.95 -10.35 13.22
CA ILE A 21 -15.17 -9.42 12.12
C ILE A 21 -15.72 -8.10 12.66
N VAL A 22 -14.96 -7.01 12.42
CA VAL A 22 -15.37 -5.64 12.75
C VAL A 22 -15.69 -4.92 11.45
N ARG A 23 -16.88 -4.32 11.38
CA ARG A 23 -17.41 -3.66 10.18
C ARG A 23 -17.66 -2.18 10.45
N GLY A 24 -17.43 -1.36 9.43
CA GLY A 24 -17.68 0.08 9.50
C GLY A 24 -16.47 0.87 10.00
N SER A 25 -16.34 2.09 9.48
CA SER A 25 -15.18 2.95 9.76
C SER A 25 -15.07 3.32 11.23
N ASP A 26 -16.21 3.65 11.89
CA ASP A 26 -16.20 4.14 13.26
C ASP A 26 -15.76 3.06 14.25
N SER A 27 -16.24 1.81 14.07
CA SER A 27 -15.83 0.68 14.92
C SER A 27 -14.36 0.34 14.74
N ILE A 28 -13.84 0.41 13.50
CA ILE A 28 -12.43 0.16 13.22
C ILE A 28 -11.56 1.30 13.78
N LEU A 29 -12.04 2.55 13.70
CA LEU A 29 -11.32 3.71 14.22
C LEU A 29 -11.12 3.65 15.74
N ARG A 30 -12.09 3.11 16.49
CA ARG A 30 -11.94 2.87 17.94
C ARG A 30 -10.80 1.92 18.27
N LEU A 31 -10.43 1.06 17.35
CA LEU A 31 -9.33 0.10 17.50
C LEU A 31 -7.98 0.64 17.00
N GLN A 32 -7.89 1.92 16.60
CA GLN A 32 -6.67 2.47 16.00
C GLN A 32 -5.45 2.24 16.88
N GLN A 33 -5.53 2.52 18.19
CA GLN A 33 -4.39 2.32 19.09
C GLN A 33 -4.02 0.84 19.22
N VAL A 34 -4.99 -0.04 19.38
CA VAL A 34 -4.76 -1.49 19.44
C VAL A 34 -4.07 -2.02 18.17
N LEU A 35 -4.47 -1.50 17.01
CA LEU A 35 -3.88 -1.88 15.72
C LEU A 35 -2.46 -1.32 15.56
N ALA A 36 -2.19 -0.12 16.06
CA ALA A 36 -0.86 0.46 16.09
C ALA A 36 0.08 -0.37 16.98
N ASP A 37 -0.34 -0.68 18.21
CA ASP A 37 0.42 -1.51 19.16
C ASP A 37 0.65 -2.92 18.61
N LEU A 38 -0.36 -3.52 17.98
CA LEU A 38 -0.24 -4.80 17.30
C LEU A 38 0.80 -4.73 16.17
N SER A 39 0.82 -3.66 15.39
CA SER A 39 1.79 -3.50 14.30
C SER A 39 3.22 -3.39 14.81
N VAL A 40 3.45 -2.67 15.90
CA VAL A 40 4.76 -2.60 16.58
C VAL A 40 5.19 -3.98 17.06
N ARG A 41 4.31 -4.70 17.77
CA ARG A 41 4.57 -6.05 18.27
C ARG A 41 4.89 -7.06 17.16
N CYS A 42 4.25 -6.91 16.01
CA CYS A 42 4.48 -7.77 14.84
C CYS A 42 5.71 -7.36 13.99
N GLY A 43 6.51 -6.39 14.44
CA GLY A 43 7.66 -5.87 13.71
C GLY A 43 7.28 -5.10 12.43
N GLN A 44 6.11 -4.47 12.43
CA GLN A 44 5.56 -3.68 11.33
C GLN A 44 5.17 -2.26 11.78
N PRO A 45 6.05 -1.53 12.50
CA PRO A 45 5.69 -0.19 13.00
C PRO A 45 5.29 0.74 11.86
N GLY A 46 4.37 1.65 12.12
CA GLY A 46 3.88 2.63 11.14
C GLY A 46 2.82 2.12 10.17
N VAL A 47 2.47 0.82 10.23
CA VAL A 47 1.57 0.19 9.24
C VAL A 47 0.11 0.53 9.51
N MET A 48 -0.30 0.59 10.77
CA MET A 48 -1.70 0.84 11.19
C MET A 48 -1.86 2.12 12.03
N ASP A 49 -0.82 2.94 12.19
CA ASP A 49 -0.84 4.11 13.07
C ASP A 49 -1.93 5.11 12.69
N ASP A 50 -2.16 5.30 11.39
CA ASP A 50 -3.14 6.26 10.87
C ASP A 50 -4.28 5.58 10.09
N VAL A 51 -4.85 4.53 10.64
CA VAL A 51 -5.92 3.77 9.96
C VAL A 51 -7.09 4.68 9.56
N GLY A 52 -7.41 5.70 10.35
CA GLY A 52 -8.48 6.67 10.07
C GLY A 52 -8.24 7.47 8.79
N TYR A 53 -7.00 7.84 8.49
CA TYR A 53 -6.66 8.48 7.22
C TYR A 53 -7.00 7.56 6.04
N PHE A 54 -6.58 6.30 6.09
CA PHE A 54 -6.80 5.35 5.01
C PHE A 54 -8.26 4.96 4.85
N LEU A 55 -9.00 4.84 5.95
CA LEU A 55 -10.45 4.56 5.92
C LEU A 55 -11.25 5.69 5.27
N SER A 56 -10.85 6.95 5.47
CA SER A 56 -11.53 8.12 4.92
C SER A 56 -11.20 8.41 3.46
N LYS A 57 -10.20 7.73 2.87
CA LYS A 57 -9.72 7.99 1.51
C LYS A 57 -10.81 7.75 0.47
N PRO A 58 -11.17 8.76 -0.36
CA PRO A 58 -12.19 8.60 -1.38
C PRO A 58 -11.73 7.62 -2.46
N GLY A 59 -12.57 6.65 -2.78
CA GLY A 59 -12.37 5.70 -3.88
C GLY A 59 -13.26 6.00 -5.08
N THR A 60 -12.97 5.40 -6.22
CA THR A 60 -13.81 5.44 -7.42
C THR A 60 -15.12 4.65 -7.22
N LEU A 61 -15.06 3.57 -6.45
CA LEU A 61 -16.21 2.77 -6.05
C LEU A 61 -16.50 2.96 -4.57
N ARG A 62 -17.77 2.88 -4.19
CA ARG A 62 -18.15 2.83 -2.79
C ARG A 62 -17.63 1.53 -2.19
N ARG A 63 -16.93 1.65 -1.08
CA ARG A 63 -16.34 0.52 -0.37
C ARG A 63 -16.57 0.65 1.13
N VAL A 64 -16.78 -0.50 1.78
CA VAL A 64 -16.96 -0.59 3.22
C VAL A 64 -15.76 -1.33 3.80
N PRO A 65 -15.07 -0.75 4.79
CA PRO A 65 -13.97 -1.41 5.46
C PRO A 65 -14.46 -2.61 6.26
N HIS A 66 -13.64 -3.65 6.27
CA HIS A 66 -13.90 -4.94 6.87
C HIS A 66 -12.61 -5.42 7.52
N LEU A 67 -12.53 -5.32 8.84
CA LEU A 67 -11.39 -5.74 9.63
C LEU A 67 -11.64 -7.13 10.18
N MET A 68 -10.72 -8.04 9.95
CA MET A 68 -10.71 -9.39 10.52
C MET A 68 -9.61 -9.46 11.56
N LEU A 69 -9.98 -9.66 12.83
CA LEU A 69 -9.07 -9.85 13.95
C LEU A 69 -8.91 -11.34 14.22
N PHE A 70 -7.69 -11.77 14.41
CA PHE A 70 -7.34 -13.14 14.73
C PHE A 70 -6.95 -13.23 16.19
N SER A 71 -7.58 -14.10 16.96
CA SER A 71 -7.28 -14.30 18.37
C SER A 71 -7.36 -15.78 18.75
N LYS A 72 -6.82 -16.14 19.91
CA LYS A 72 -7.02 -17.48 20.50
C LYS A 72 -8.36 -17.56 21.27
N SER A 73 -8.92 -16.42 21.64
CA SER A 73 -10.20 -16.36 22.35
C SER A 73 -11.36 -16.53 21.37
N THR A 74 -12.40 -17.22 21.79
CA THR A 74 -13.66 -17.35 21.06
C THR A 74 -14.54 -16.11 21.19
N THR A 75 -14.29 -15.26 22.18
CA THR A 75 -14.99 -13.99 22.42
C THR A 75 -13.98 -12.88 22.57
N LEU A 76 -14.24 -11.73 21.95
CA LEU A 76 -13.46 -10.49 22.14
C LEU A 76 -14.39 -9.39 22.62
N ASP A 77 -14.00 -8.73 23.69
CA ASP A 77 -14.60 -7.47 24.09
C ASP A 77 -13.84 -6.33 23.41
N LEU A 78 -14.49 -5.66 22.47
CA LEU A 78 -13.83 -4.60 21.68
C LEU A 78 -13.55 -3.33 22.49
N GLU A 79 -14.20 -3.14 23.66
CA GLU A 79 -14.00 -1.94 24.49
C GLU A 79 -12.76 -2.09 25.40
N SER A 80 -12.43 -3.31 25.80
CA SER A 80 -11.26 -3.60 26.64
C SER A 80 -10.13 -4.31 25.90
N LEU A 81 -10.25 -4.46 24.57
CA LEU A 81 -9.32 -5.22 23.74
C LEU A 81 -7.89 -4.69 23.82
N SER A 82 -6.96 -5.59 24.09
CA SER A 82 -5.52 -5.35 24.06
C SER A 82 -4.86 -5.97 22.83
N ALA A 83 -3.76 -5.37 22.36
CA ALA A 83 -2.97 -5.92 21.26
C ALA A 83 -2.43 -7.31 21.56
N ASP A 84 -2.19 -7.66 22.84
CA ASP A 84 -1.64 -8.95 23.26
C ASP A 84 -2.62 -10.11 23.08
N GLU A 85 -3.91 -9.83 23.04
CA GLU A 85 -4.97 -10.82 22.80
C GLU A 85 -5.08 -11.20 21.31
N LEU A 86 -4.46 -10.42 20.43
CA LEU A 86 -4.53 -10.62 19.00
C LEU A 86 -3.31 -11.37 18.46
N LEU A 87 -3.52 -12.30 17.57
CA LEU A 87 -2.49 -12.96 16.77
C LEU A 87 -2.13 -12.15 15.53
N GLY A 88 -3.06 -11.35 15.04
CA GLY A 88 -2.92 -10.49 13.87
C GLY A 88 -4.23 -9.89 13.42
N ALA A 89 -4.15 -9.08 12.36
CA ALA A 89 -5.30 -8.40 11.76
C ALA A 89 -5.18 -8.32 10.24
N VAL A 90 -6.32 -8.39 9.54
CA VAL A 90 -6.42 -8.21 8.09
C VAL A 90 -7.47 -7.17 7.79
N LEU A 91 -7.07 -6.06 7.16
CA LEU A 91 -7.97 -4.99 6.73
C LEU A 91 -8.28 -5.13 5.24
N LEU A 92 -9.55 -5.36 4.94
CA LEU A 92 -10.09 -5.50 3.60
C LEU A 92 -11.18 -4.47 3.35
N TYR A 93 -11.52 -4.29 2.09
CA TYR A 93 -12.63 -3.45 1.66
C TYR A 93 -13.60 -4.28 0.82
N ARG A 94 -14.87 -4.27 1.25
CA ARG A 94 -15.99 -4.80 0.47
C ARG A 94 -16.45 -3.75 -0.53
N TYR A 95 -16.55 -4.12 -1.79
CA TYR A 95 -17.02 -3.23 -2.83
C TYR A 95 -18.55 -3.25 -2.95
N ILE A 96 -19.11 -2.05 -3.17
CA ILE A 96 -20.55 -1.82 -3.32
C ILE A 96 -20.79 -1.08 -4.63
N VAL A 97 -21.65 -1.65 -5.46
CA VAL A 97 -22.14 -1.05 -6.71
C VAL A 97 -23.66 -0.95 -6.62
N LEU A 98 -24.22 0.23 -6.91
CA LEU A 98 -25.67 0.50 -6.82
C LEU A 98 -26.30 0.07 -5.49
N GLY A 99 -25.58 0.22 -4.39
CA GLY A 99 -26.06 -0.17 -3.06
C GLY A 99 -25.88 -1.65 -2.70
N CYS A 100 -25.57 -2.51 -3.68
CA CYS A 100 -25.39 -3.94 -3.49
C CYS A 100 -23.91 -4.31 -3.40
N GLY A 101 -23.55 -5.20 -2.48
CA GLY A 101 -22.21 -5.79 -2.44
C GLY A 101 -21.99 -6.73 -3.61
N ILE A 102 -20.93 -6.50 -4.39
CA ILE A 102 -20.62 -7.33 -5.57
C ILE A 102 -19.88 -8.62 -5.23
N GLY A 103 -19.82 -9.00 -3.95
CA GLY A 103 -19.15 -10.22 -3.52
C GLY A 103 -17.62 -10.19 -3.66
N MET A 104 -17.02 -9.00 -3.79
CA MET A 104 -15.59 -8.83 -3.93
C MET A 104 -15.00 -8.09 -2.72
N PHE A 105 -13.87 -8.60 -2.24
CA PHE A 105 -13.05 -7.98 -1.20
C PHE A 105 -11.64 -7.76 -1.70
N SER A 106 -11.02 -6.65 -1.35
CA SER A 106 -9.60 -6.45 -1.61
C SER A 106 -8.92 -5.61 -0.54
N THR A 107 -7.59 -5.71 -0.49
CA THR A 107 -6.77 -4.73 0.22
C THR A 107 -6.78 -3.40 -0.52
N ASN A 108 -6.59 -2.29 0.22
CA ASN A 108 -6.63 -0.95 -0.37
C ASN A 108 -5.30 -0.55 -1.01
N ASP A 109 -4.23 -1.13 -0.55
CA ASP A 109 -2.86 -0.73 -0.87
C ASP A 109 -2.10 -1.83 -1.60
N ARG A 110 -1.59 -1.49 -2.78
CA ARG A 110 -0.74 -2.36 -3.58
C ARG A 110 0.69 -2.50 -3.02
N SER A 111 1.12 -1.57 -2.17
CA SER A 111 2.42 -1.68 -1.53
C SER A 111 2.48 -2.85 -0.56
N GLY A 112 1.32 -3.43 -0.23
CA GLY A 112 1.17 -4.50 0.75
C GLY A 112 1.39 -4.02 2.19
N ARG A 113 1.45 -2.69 2.42
CA ARG A 113 1.47 -2.13 3.76
C ARG A 113 0.04 -1.92 4.25
N GLY A 114 -0.18 -2.03 5.54
CA GLY A 114 -1.46 -1.71 6.16
C GLY A 114 -2.61 -2.67 5.88
N SER A 115 -2.36 -3.76 5.17
CA SER A 115 -3.42 -4.71 4.81
C SER A 115 -3.46 -5.92 5.72
N LEU A 116 -2.29 -6.40 6.13
CA LEU A 116 -2.13 -7.55 7.00
C LEU A 116 -1.04 -7.28 8.02
N VAL A 117 -1.39 -7.31 9.29
CA VAL A 117 -0.50 -7.18 10.42
C VAL A 117 -0.45 -8.50 11.16
N ALA A 118 0.72 -9.13 11.16
CA ALA A 118 0.98 -10.36 11.86
C ALA A 118 2.49 -10.63 11.95
N PRO A 119 2.95 -11.48 12.87
CA PRO A 119 4.31 -12.02 12.83
C PRO A 119 4.60 -12.62 11.46
N ALA A 120 5.80 -12.40 10.93
CA ALA A 120 6.19 -12.79 9.56
C ALA A 120 5.85 -14.26 9.24
N ALA A 121 6.09 -15.16 10.19
CA ALA A 121 5.80 -16.59 10.04
C ALA A 121 4.30 -16.94 9.87
N LEU A 122 3.39 -16.06 10.32
CA LEU A 122 1.95 -16.29 10.30
C LEU A 122 1.22 -15.61 9.16
N ARG A 123 1.85 -14.66 8.45
CA ARG A 123 1.18 -13.80 7.46
C ARG A 123 0.47 -14.58 6.36
N SER A 124 1.16 -15.55 5.76
CA SER A 124 0.57 -16.38 4.68
C SER A 124 -0.59 -17.24 5.19
N ALA A 125 -0.46 -17.84 6.37
CA ALA A 125 -1.52 -18.62 6.98
C ALA A 125 -2.75 -17.77 7.31
N MET A 126 -2.55 -16.56 7.85
CA MET A 126 -3.65 -15.61 8.12
C MET A 126 -4.34 -15.14 6.87
N ALA A 127 -3.58 -14.82 5.80
CA ALA A 127 -4.15 -14.45 4.50
C ALA A 127 -5.04 -15.58 3.93
N GLU A 128 -4.58 -16.82 4.06
CA GLU A 128 -5.35 -18.00 3.64
C GLU A 128 -6.61 -18.20 4.48
N MET A 129 -6.51 -18.12 5.81
CA MET A 129 -7.65 -18.25 6.70
C MET A 129 -8.69 -17.15 6.50
N ALA A 130 -8.27 -15.88 6.34
CA ALA A 130 -9.16 -14.78 6.03
C ALA A 130 -9.91 -15.04 4.72
N SER A 131 -9.19 -15.49 3.68
CA SER A 131 -9.80 -15.77 2.38
C SER A 131 -10.76 -16.95 2.44
N ARG A 132 -10.44 -18.03 3.14
CA ARG A 132 -11.35 -19.19 3.36
C ARG A 132 -12.62 -18.76 4.07
N SER A 133 -12.49 -18.03 5.18
CA SER A 133 -13.64 -17.52 5.94
C SER A 133 -14.58 -16.68 5.08
N LEU A 134 -14.04 -15.84 4.20
CA LEU A 134 -14.85 -15.05 3.27
C LEU A 134 -15.49 -15.92 2.18
N MET A 135 -14.76 -16.90 1.64
CA MET A 135 -15.32 -17.84 0.68
C MET A 135 -16.46 -18.65 1.27
N ASP A 136 -16.36 -19.08 2.52
CA ASP A 136 -17.43 -19.82 3.22
C ASP A 136 -18.68 -18.96 3.40
N GLN A 137 -18.51 -17.63 3.56
CA GLN A 137 -19.60 -16.67 3.60
C GLN A 137 -20.22 -16.31 2.22
N GLY A 138 -19.83 -17.00 1.14
CA GLY A 138 -20.40 -16.78 -0.18
C GLY A 138 -19.72 -15.68 -1.00
N VAL A 139 -18.58 -15.17 -0.57
CA VAL A 139 -17.78 -14.18 -1.33
C VAL A 139 -17.34 -14.77 -2.66
N LEU A 140 -17.33 -13.97 -3.72
CA LEU A 140 -17.00 -14.38 -5.08
C LEU A 140 -15.51 -14.23 -5.39
N ALA A 141 -14.87 -13.19 -4.86
CA ALA A 141 -13.44 -12.97 -5.05
C ALA A 141 -12.81 -12.24 -3.86
N VAL A 142 -11.58 -12.64 -3.51
CA VAL A 142 -10.72 -11.99 -2.50
C VAL A 142 -9.37 -11.70 -3.13
N LEU A 143 -8.89 -10.46 -2.97
CA LEU A 143 -7.57 -10.02 -3.43
C LEU A 143 -6.82 -9.42 -2.24
N LEU A 144 -5.78 -10.09 -1.81
CA LEU A 144 -4.92 -9.69 -0.70
C LEU A 144 -3.52 -9.39 -1.21
N SER A 145 -3.01 -8.20 -0.84
CA SER A 145 -1.59 -7.87 -1.01
C SER A 145 -0.97 -7.60 0.35
N PHE A 146 0.15 -8.24 0.66
CA PHE A 146 0.84 -8.07 1.94
C PHE A 146 2.35 -8.29 1.79
N ARG A 147 3.13 -7.79 2.75
CA ARG A 147 4.58 -7.98 2.82
C ARG A 147 4.95 -9.12 3.73
N ASN A 148 5.91 -9.93 3.32
CA ASN A 148 6.40 -11.04 4.12
C ASN A 148 7.38 -10.61 5.22
N GLY A 149 7.95 -9.40 5.14
CA GLY A 149 8.97 -8.90 6.05
C GLY A 149 10.38 -9.37 5.67
N ASP A 150 11.39 -8.65 6.18
CA ASP A 150 12.78 -8.93 5.89
C ASP A 150 13.16 -10.37 6.26
N GLY A 151 13.58 -11.15 5.26
CA GLY A 151 14.18 -12.47 5.44
C GLY A 151 13.23 -13.66 5.51
N ALA A 152 11.92 -13.48 5.52
CA ALA A 152 10.99 -14.59 5.37
C ALA A 152 10.80 -14.94 3.88
N SER A 153 11.86 -15.47 3.25
CA SER A 153 11.64 -16.35 2.10
C SER A 153 10.58 -17.35 2.55
N LEU A 154 9.52 -17.53 1.77
CA LEU A 154 8.59 -18.64 1.93
C LEU A 154 9.39 -19.95 1.94
N LYS A 155 10.01 -20.26 3.07
CA LYS A 155 10.47 -21.62 3.33
C LYS A 155 9.19 -22.43 3.50
N SER A 156 8.68 -22.90 2.37
CA SER A 156 7.72 -24.00 2.32
C SER A 156 8.21 -25.06 3.31
N GLY A 157 7.51 -25.22 4.42
CA GLY A 157 7.78 -26.25 5.40
C GLY A 157 7.54 -27.68 4.89
N THR A 158 7.37 -27.84 3.60
CA THR A 158 7.34 -29.10 2.89
C THR A 158 8.30 -28.98 1.73
N GLY A 159 9.34 -29.79 1.67
CA GLY A 159 10.47 -29.78 0.76
C GLY A 159 10.15 -29.84 -0.73
N LEU A 160 9.37 -28.91 -1.23
CA LEU A 160 9.12 -28.65 -2.65
C LEU A 160 10.23 -27.73 -3.15
N LYS A 161 11.18 -28.31 -3.89
CA LYS A 161 12.13 -27.60 -4.72
C LYS A 161 11.35 -26.68 -5.65
N CYS A 162 11.35 -25.38 -5.36
CA CYS A 162 10.88 -24.35 -6.27
C CYS A 162 11.89 -24.29 -7.43
N GLY A 163 11.52 -24.83 -8.58
CA GLY A 163 12.26 -24.63 -9.82
C GLY A 163 12.14 -23.15 -10.18
N THR A 164 13.28 -22.48 -10.18
CA THR A 164 13.42 -21.06 -10.55
C THR A 164 13.42 -20.96 -12.08
N ASP A 165 12.26 -20.97 -12.69
CA ASP A 165 12.11 -20.42 -14.04
C ASP A 165 11.57 -18.99 -13.90
N LEU A 166 12.49 -18.07 -13.74
CA LEU A 166 12.28 -16.63 -13.68
C LEU A 166 12.16 -16.05 -15.09
N GLU A 167 11.16 -16.47 -15.85
CA GLU A 167 10.67 -15.68 -16.98
C GLU A 167 9.24 -15.22 -16.65
N ASN A 168 9.12 -13.91 -16.30
CA ASN A 168 7.88 -13.16 -16.05
C ASN A 168 7.25 -13.21 -14.65
N GLY A 169 7.96 -13.50 -13.57
CA GLY A 169 7.50 -13.18 -12.20
C GLY A 169 6.23 -13.88 -11.72
N ILE A 170 5.74 -14.91 -12.40
CA ILE A 170 4.56 -15.67 -12.03
C ILE A 170 5.01 -17.02 -11.45
N LEU A 171 5.05 -17.09 -10.13
CA LEU A 171 5.17 -18.38 -9.46
C LEU A 171 3.85 -19.14 -9.62
N ARG A 172 3.85 -20.25 -10.33
CA ARG A 172 2.77 -21.25 -10.27
C ARG A 172 2.84 -21.90 -8.89
N GLY A 173 2.21 -21.28 -7.89
CA GLY A 173 2.12 -21.81 -6.54
C GLY A 173 1.22 -23.04 -6.52
N GLN A 174 1.78 -24.17 -6.13
CA GLN A 174 0.97 -25.23 -5.53
C GLN A 174 0.50 -24.75 -4.15
N PRO A 175 -0.67 -25.17 -3.66
CA PRO A 175 -1.21 -24.71 -2.38
C PRO A 175 -0.23 -25.06 -1.26
N ILE A 176 0.17 -24.02 -0.52
CA ILE A 176 1.01 -24.15 0.68
C ILE A 176 0.11 -24.68 1.80
N GLY A 177 0.46 -25.82 2.33
CA GLY A 177 -0.12 -26.35 3.57
C GLY A 177 -1.20 -27.42 3.38
N GLY A 178 -0.85 -28.58 3.72
CA GLY A 178 -1.48 -29.81 4.14
C GLY A 178 -3.00 -29.95 4.20
N SER A 179 -3.73 -29.63 3.14
CA SER A 179 -5.03 -30.20 2.89
C SER A 179 -5.06 -30.72 1.48
N THR A 180 -4.93 -32.03 1.33
CA THR A 180 -5.04 -32.79 0.09
C THR A 180 -6.46 -32.81 -0.49
N ALA A 181 -7.44 -32.15 0.13
CA ALA A 181 -8.72 -31.86 -0.47
C ALA A 181 -8.53 -30.69 -1.44
N LYS A 182 -8.43 -30.97 -2.75
CA LYS A 182 -8.60 -29.97 -3.81
C LYS A 182 -9.88 -29.21 -3.49
N ASP A 183 -9.75 -27.96 -3.06
CA ASP A 183 -10.91 -27.09 -2.84
C ASP A 183 -11.62 -26.95 -4.19
N LYS A 184 -12.71 -27.72 -4.35
CA LYS A 184 -13.50 -27.76 -5.58
C LYS A 184 -14.30 -26.48 -5.75
N THR A 185 -14.39 -25.66 -4.71
CA THR A 185 -15.28 -24.48 -4.65
C THR A 185 -14.59 -23.17 -5.06
N ALA A 186 -13.26 -23.10 -4.92
CA ALA A 186 -12.49 -21.90 -5.25
C ALA A 186 -11.20 -22.21 -6.00
N ARG A 187 -10.68 -21.22 -6.71
CA ARG A 187 -9.36 -21.19 -7.33
C ARG A 187 -8.47 -20.26 -6.55
N TRP A 188 -7.28 -20.69 -6.23
CA TRP A 188 -6.27 -20.00 -5.44
C TRP A 188 -5.05 -19.71 -6.32
N ALA A 189 -4.57 -18.47 -6.30
CA ALA A 189 -3.35 -18.08 -6.98
C ALA A 189 -2.50 -17.19 -6.06
N TRP A 190 -1.22 -17.53 -5.94
CA TRP A 190 -0.22 -16.79 -5.21
C TRP A 190 0.78 -16.19 -6.21
N ARG A 191 1.14 -14.93 -6.00
CA ARG A 191 2.15 -14.25 -6.78
C ARG A 191 3.06 -13.46 -5.87
N GLU A 192 4.37 -13.62 -6.04
CA GLU A 192 5.34 -12.72 -5.43
C GLU A 192 5.78 -11.69 -6.47
N ARG A 193 5.85 -10.44 -6.10
CA ARG A 193 6.39 -9.35 -6.92
C ARG A 193 7.30 -8.46 -6.11
N THR A 194 8.32 -7.93 -6.75
CA THR A 194 9.20 -6.92 -6.16
C THR A 194 8.62 -5.53 -6.42
N THR A 195 8.54 -4.70 -5.41
CA THR A 195 8.06 -3.31 -5.51
C THR A 195 9.02 -2.36 -4.80
N PRO A 196 9.25 -1.14 -5.34
CA PRO A 196 9.96 -0.11 -4.60
C PRO A 196 9.24 0.18 -3.28
N ASP A 197 10.00 0.21 -2.19
CA ASP A 197 9.46 0.44 -0.86
C ASP A 197 9.80 1.84 -0.36
N TYR A 198 11.06 2.08 -0.01
CA TYR A 198 11.50 3.34 0.55
C TYR A 198 12.87 3.76 0.00
N LEU A 199 13.10 5.07 0.03
CA LEU A 199 14.46 5.62 -0.12
C LEU A 199 15.11 5.67 1.26
N GLU A 200 16.30 5.07 1.36
CA GLU A 200 17.12 5.19 2.57
C GLU A 200 17.68 6.61 2.67
N LEU A 201 17.36 7.31 3.77
CA LEU A 201 17.91 8.62 4.09
C LEU A 201 19.18 8.45 4.93
N LYS A 202 20.28 9.04 4.45
CA LYS A 202 21.57 9.05 5.15
C LYS A 202 21.64 10.23 6.13
N GLU A 203 22.75 10.36 6.82
CA GLU A 203 22.93 11.44 7.81
C GLU A 203 22.94 12.82 7.18
N THR A 204 23.40 12.93 5.95
CA THR A 204 23.44 14.17 5.19
C THR A 204 22.63 14.09 3.89
N PHE A 205 22.20 15.26 3.40
CA PHE A 205 21.54 15.36 2.11
C PHE A 205 22.42 14.88 0.96
N ASP A 206 23.71 15.23 0.97
CA ASP A 206 24.64 14.85 -0.09
C ASP A 206 24.91 13.34 -0.12
N GLU A 207 25.01 12.68 1.02
CA GLU A 207 25.12 11.22 1.12
C GLU A 207 23.86 10.53 0.61
N THR A 208 22.69 11.07 0.95
CA THR A 208 21.40 10.57 0.41
C THR A 208 21.36 10.74 -1.10
N LEU A 209 21.76 11.91 -1.61
CA LEU A 209 21.84 12.14 -3.06
C LEU A 209 22.85 11.21 -3.75
N ALA A 210 23.92 10.79 -3.08
CA ALA A 210 24.87 9.83 -3.63
C ALA A 210 24.26 8.45 -3.93
N LYS A 211 23.18 8.09 -3.23
CA LYS A 211 22.39 6.86 -3.49
C LYS A 211 21.46 7.01 -4.69
N ILE A 212 21.10 8.24 -5.06
CA ILE A 212 20.22 8.52 -6.19
C ILE A 212 21.03 8.53 -7.49
N GLY A 213 20.47 7.96 -8.56
CA GLY A 213 21.14 7.90 -9.86
C GLY A 213 21.65 9.27 -10.34
N THR A 214 22.84 9.29 -10.94
CA THR A 214 23.59 10.51 -11.30
C THR A 214 22.76 11.57 -12.04
N ARG A 215 21.91 11.15 -12.98
CA ARG A 215 21.04 12.06 -13.74
C ARG A 215 20.01 12.73 -12.81
N THR A 216 19.34 11.94 -11.97
CA THR A 216 18.33 12.46 -11.02
C THR A 216 18.95 13.41 -10.01
N ARG A 217 20.11 13.05 -9.44
CA ARG A 217 20.88 13.91 -8.52
C ARG A 217 21.26 15.25 -9.16
N ARG A 218 21.80 15.21 -10.39
CA ARG A 218 22.13 16.45 -11.12
C ARG A 218 20.89 17.30 -11.37
N ASN A 219 19.77 16.68 -11.75
CA ASN A 219 18.51 17.38 -11.99
C ASN A 219 17.97 18.00 -10.69
N MET A 220 18.06 17.33 -9.55
CA MET A 220 17.62 17.88 -8.27
C MET A 220 18.36 19.17 -7.92
N ARG A 221 19.70 19.18 -8.03
CA ARG A 221 20.52 20.37 -7.79
C ARG A 221 20.26 21.47 -8.80
N TYR A 222 20.16 21.13 -10.09
CA TYR A 222 19.94 22.08 -11.17
C TYR A 222 18.58 22.78 -11.04
N TYR A 223 17.49 22.02 -10.93
CA TYR A 223 16.15 22.59 -10.87
C TYR A 223 15.91 23.36 -9.56
N ARG A 224 16.47 22.91 -8.45
CA ARG A 224 16.41 23.65 -7.18
C ARG A 224 17.07 25.01 -7.32
N LYS A 225 18.33 25.07 -7.75
CA LYS A 225 19.06 26.32 -7.98
C LYS A 225 18.33 27.24 -8.96
N ARG A 226 17.79 26.66 -10.04
CA ARG A 226 17.04 27.40 -11.04
C ARG A 226 15.76 28.03 -10.46
N ALA A 227 14.99 27.27 -9.70
CA ALA A 227 13.78 27.76 -9.05
C ALA A 227 14.08 28.85 -8.00
N GLU A 228 15.17 28.70 -7.25
CA GLU A 228 15.64 29.70 -6.27
C GLU A 228 16.01 31.01 -6.98
N VAL A 229 16.76 30.95 -8.08
CA VAL A 229 17.26 32.15 -8.77
C VAL A 229 16.16 32.83 -9.62
N GLU A 230 15.43 32.05 -10.44
CA GLU A 230 14.51 32.61 -11.44
C GLU A 230 13.11 32.89 -10.85
N LEU A 231 12.64 32.08 -9.91
CA LEU A 231 11.31 32.24 -9.29
C LEU A 231 11.39 32.89 -7.90
N GLY A 232 12.59 33.00 -7.32
CA GLY A 232 12.74 33.39 -5.92
C GLY A 232 12.04 32.39 -4.99
N CYS A 233 12.16 31.08 -5.29
CA CYS A 233 11.46 30.02 -4.58
C CYS A 233 11.87 29.97 -3.11
N VAL A 234 10.88 29.99 -2.21
CA VAL A 234 11.06 29.85 -0.75
C VAL A 234 10.33 28.60 -0.31
N PHE A 235 11.03 27.73 0.43
CA PHE A 235 10.46 26.54 1.05
C PHE A 235 9.84 26.87 2.42
N LEU A 236 8.66 26.34 2.67
CA LEU A 236 7.89 26.49 3.90
C LEU A 236 7.68 25.09 4.51
N PRO A 237 8.39 24.75 5.59
CA PRO A 237 8.28 23.44 6.24
C PRO A 237 6.94 23.25 6.97
N GLU A 238 6.25 24.33 7.28
CA GLU A 238 4.91 24.33 7.87
C GLU A 238 4.01 25.27 7.05
N VAL A 239 2.95 24.72 6.47
CA VAL A 239 1.98 25.48 5.68
C VAL A 239 0.75 25.79 6.50
N ARG A 240 0.39 27.08 6.54
CA ARG A 240 -0.89 27.58 7.03
C ARG A 240 -1.66 28.16 5.85
N ILE A 241 -2.68 27.46 5.39
CA ILE A 241 -3.48 27.84 4.24
C ILE A 241 -4.96 27.62 4.55
N GLY A 242 -5.81 28.53 4.09
CA GLY A 242 -7.26 28.38 4.19
C GLY A 242 -7.79 27.32 3.22
N ARG A 243 -8.94 26.70 3.56
CA ARG A 243 -9.56 25.68 2.72
C ARG A 243 -9.84 26.19 1.31
N GLN A 244 -10.36 27.42 1.18
CA GLN A 244 -10.69 27.99 -0.12
C GLN A 244 -9.43 28.21 -0.97
N GLU A 245 -8.39 28.83 -0.39
CA GLU A 245 -7.10 29.03 -1.05
C GLU A 245 -6.47 27.70 -1.52
N PHE A 246 -6.57 26.64 -0.69
CA PHE A 246 -6.12 25.31 -1.07
C PHE A 246 -6.88 24.74 -2.28
N LEU A 247 -8.22 24.93 -2.33
CA LEU A 247 -9.05 24.47 -3.42
C LEU A 247 -8.79 25.29 -4.70
N ASP A 248 -8.52 26.59 -4.56
CA ASP A 248 -8.15 27.45 -5.68
C ASP A 248 -6.80 27.03 -6.26
N PHE A 249 -5.80 26.80 -5.39
CA PHE A 249 -4.51 26.26 -5.82
C PHE A 249 -4.66 24.90 -6.53
N ASN A 250 -5.54 24.00 -6.03
CA ASN A 250 -5.79 22.74 -6.73
C ASN A 250 -6.24 22.93 -8.19
N ARG A 251 -7.06 23.96 -8.47
CA ARG A 251 -7.51 24.25 -9.86
C ARG A 251 -6.37 24.72 -10.76
N GLU A 252 -5.35 25.35 -10.17
CA GLU A 252 -4.17 25.85 -10.87
C GLU A 252 -3.08 24.78 -11.03
N CYS A 253 -3.28 23.57 -10.48
CA CYS A 253 -2.28 22.51 -10.53
C CYS A 253 -2.25 21.79 -11.89
N MET A 254 -1.06 21.29 -12.25
CA MET A 254 -0.84 20.47 -13.45
C MET A 254 -1.76 19.22 -13.49
N TYR A 255 -1.99 18.62 -12.33
CA TYR A 255 -2.88 17.45 -12.18
C TYR A 255 -3.93 17.77 -11.12
N ALA A 256 -4.82 18.70 -11.46
CA ALA A 256 -5.94 19.04 -10.60
C ALA A 256 -6.82 17.81 -10.34
N VAL A 257 -7.14 17.58 -9.07
CA VAL A 257 -8.06 16.50 -8.70
C VAL A 257 -9.47 17.08 -8.50
N PRO A 258 -10.52 16.23 -8.59
CA PRO A 258 -11.88 16.68 -8.30
C PRO A 258 -11.97 17.36 -6.93
N ALA A 259 -12.81 18.39 -6.79
CA ALA A 259 -12.95 19.20 -5.58
C ALA A 259 -13.19 18.35 -4.31
N ARG A 260 -13.95 17.25 -4.43
CA ARG A 260 -14.15 16.28 -3.35
C ARG A 260 -12.84 15.65 -2.87
N VAL A 261 -11.94 15.30 -3.80
CA VAL A 261 -10.65 14.69 -3.47
C VAL A 261 -9.70 15.74 -2.88
N ALA A 262 -9.70 16.96 -3.44
CA ALA A 262 -8.93 18.08 -2.89
C ALA A 262 -9.40 18.43 -1.47
N GLY A 263 -10.71 18.53 -1.25
CA GLY A 263 -11.27 18.75 0.07
C GLY A 263 -10.88 17.66 1.07
N TRP A 264 -10.89 16.39 0.65
CA TRP A 264 -10.41 15.29 1.48
C TRP A 264 -8.91 15.43 1.78
N ARG A 265 -8.04 15.72 0.81
CA ARG A 265 -6.60 15.95 1.03
C ARG A 265 -6.35 17.03 2.09
N TYR A 266 -7.13 18.11 2.05
CA TYR A 266 -7.03 19.21 3.02
C TYR A 266 -7.43 18.81 4.43
N HIS A 267 -8.56 18.10 4.57
CA HIS A 267 -9.09 17.75 5.88
C HIS A 267 -8.41 16.53 6.50
N SER A 268 -8.02 15.54 5.69
CA SER A 268 -7.52 14.27 6.18
C SER A 268 -6.16 14.35 6.86
N LEU A 269 -5.35 15.36 6.53
CA LEU A 269 -4.07 15.58 7.24
C LEU A 269 -4.28 15.81 8.74
N ARG A 270 -5.42 16.40 9.14
CA ARG A 270 -5.74 16.64 10.55
C ARG A 270 -6.06 15.36 11.33
N ASN A 271 -6.31 14.27 10.62
CA ASN A 271 -6.60 12.96 11.21
C ASN A 271 -5.35 12.09 11.34
N LEU A 272 -4.18 12.64 11.00
CA LEU A 272 -2.89 11.97 11.17
C LEU A 272 -2.33 12.31 12.53
N GLU A 273 -1.63 11.37 13.15
CA GLU A 273 -0.96 11.58 14.43
C GLU A 273 0.17 12.61 14.28
N THR A 274 1.00 12.47 13.27
CA THR A 274 2.12 13.38 12.99
C THR A 274 2.06 13.88 11.54
N PRO A 275 1.17 14.84 11.24
CA PRO A 275 0.98 15.33 9.88
C PRO A 275 2.16 16.17 9.41
N LEU A 276 2.42 16.10 8.12
CA LEU A 276 3.33 16.99 7.40
C LEU A 276 2.52 17.78 6.37
N PHE A 277 2.61 19.09 6.42
CA PHE A 277 2.03 19.97 5.42
C PHE A 277 3.05 21.04 5.05
N MET A 278 3.70 20.85 3.93
CA MET A 278 4.81 21.67 3.46
C MET A 278 4.49 22.31 2.12
N GLY A 279 5.19 23.38 1.78
CA GLY A 279 4.95 24.08 0.53
C GLY A 279 6.14 24.88 0.02
N MET A 280 5.98 25.43 -1.19
CA MET A 280 6.90 26.40 -1.78
C MET A 280 6.10 27.56 -2.35
N LYS A 281 6.63 28.77 -2.18
CA LYS A 281 6.10 30.01 -2.79
C LYS A 281 7.15 30.66 -3.68
N ASP A 282 6.69 31.43 -4.69
CA ASP A 282 7.55 32.32 -5.44
C ASP A 282 7.78 33.65 -4.69
N LYS A 283 8.60 34.52 -5.28
CA LYS A 283 8.87 35.85 -4.75
C LYS A 283 7.63 36.75 -4.62
N ASP A 284 6.57 36.48 -5.36
CA ASP A 284 5.30 37.22 -5.33
C ASP A 284 4.32 36.61 -4.32
N GLY A 285 4.74 35.61 -3.54
CA GLY A 285 3.94 34.94 -2.51
C GLY A 285 2.93 33.91 -3.07
N ARG A 286 2.97 33.60 -4.36
CA ARG A 286 2.08 32.60 -4.98
C ARG A 286 2.58 31.18 -4.74
N TRP A 287 1.68 30.26 -4.46
CA TRP A 287 2.02 28.85 -4.29
C TRP A 287 2.60 28.23 -5.57
N LEU A 288 3.76 27.60 -5.46
CA LEU A 288 4.41 26.80 -6.50
C LEU A 288 4.11 25.30 -6.31
N SER A 289 4.18 24.82 -5.07
CA SER A 289 3.91 23.42 -4.74
C SER A 289 3.39 23.31 -3.31
N LEU A 290 2.52 22.30 -3.08
CA LEU A 290 2.10 21.85 -1.76
C LEU A 290 2.31 20.35 -1.67
N LEU A 291 2.73 19.87 -0.49
CA LEU A 291 2.98 18.47 -0.18
C LEU A 291 2.31 18.12 1.15
N GLY A 292 1.51 17.06 1.12
CA GLY A 292 0.97 16.44 2.33
C GLY A 292 1.60 15.09 2.58
N GLY A 293 1.94 14.84 3.83
CA GLY A 293 2.61 13.63 4.28
C GLY A 293 2.37 13.35 5.75
N ARG A 294 3.11 12.38 6.27
CA ARG A 294 3.16 12.04 7.70
C ARG A 294 4.54 11.55 8.10
N ARG A 295 4.86 11.69 9.38
CA ARG A 295 5.95 10.97 10.03
C ARG A 295 5.38 9.79 10.80
N HIS A 296 6.14 8.72 10.84
CA HIS A 296 5.85 7.54 11.65
C HIS A 296 7.17 6.86 12.00
N HIS A 297 7.27 6.29 13.19
CA HIS A 297 8.44 5.57 13.72
C HIS A 297 9.80 6.09 13.21
N ASP A 298 10.42 5.46 12.21
CA ASP A 298 11.73 5.78 11.63
C ASP A 298 11.65 6.39 10.22
N GLY A 299 10.47 6.72 9.77
CA GLY A 299 10.22 7.14 8.40
C GLY A 299 9.27 8.30 8.24
N THR A 300 9.28 8.81 7.03
CA THR A 300 8.35 9.82 6.57
C THR A 300 7.69 9.35 5.29
N GLU A 301 6.42 9.69 5.08
CA GLU A 301 5.65 9.27 3.92
C GLU A 301 5.03 10.45 3.20
N ILE A 302 5.29 10.57 1.90
CA ILE A 302 4.59 11.51 1.03
C ILE A 302 3.28 10.88 0.59
N LEU A 303 2.16 11.43 1.04
CA LEU A 303 0.82 10.96 0.72
C LEU A 303 0.30 11.56 -0.59
N TRP A 304 0.61 12.82 -0.85
CA TRP A 304 0.27 13.51 -2.09
C TRP A 304 1.13 14.76 -2.29
N GLN A 305 1.26 15.17 -3.53
CA GLN A 305 1.92 16.41 -3.93
C GLN A 305 1.11 17.11 -5.03
N MET A 306 1.08 18.43 -4.97
CA MET A 306 0.41 19.30 -5.94
C MET A 306 1.40 20.35 -6.45
N ASN A 307 1.48 20.55 -7.75
CA ASN A 307 2.41 21.49 -8.37
C ASN A 307 1.66 22.41 -9.33
N ARG A 308 1.97 23.70 -9.31
CA ARG A 308 1.41 24.70 -10.22
C ARG A 308 1.64 24.29 -11.67
N SER A 309 0.64 24.49 -12.53
CA SER A 309 0.74 24.32 -13.99
C SER A 309 1.55 25.45 -14.64
N GLY A 310 1.94 25.26 -15.89
CA GLY A 310 2.68 26.27 -16.67
C GLY A 310 4.18 26.41 -16.30
N LEU A 311 4.66 25.68 -15.29
CA LEU A 311 6.05 25.77 -14.81
C LEU A 311 6.83 24.45 -14.99
N SER A 312 6.51 23.69 -16.05
CA SER A 312 7.16 22.39 -16.33
C SER A 312 8.68 22.48 -16.46
N ALA A 313 9.20 23.59 -17.00
CA ALA A 313 10.62 23.85 -17.15
C ALA A 313 11.41 23.87 -15.81
N TYR A 314 10.73 24.03 -14.69
CA TYR A 314 11.34 24.08 -13.35
C TYR A 314 11.25 22.74 -12.59
N SER A 315 10.51 21.76 -13.10
CA SER A 315 10.33 20.46 -12.45
C SER A 315 9.98 20.57 -10.94
N LEU A 316 8.96 21.38 -10.62
CA LEU A 316 8.60 21.72 -9.24
C LEU A 316 8.44 20.51 -8.31
N SER A 317 8.05 19.35 -8.87
CA SER A 317 7.96 18.12 -8.08
C SER A 317 9.31 17.64 -7.57
N ILE A 318 10.37 17.80 -8.36
CA ILE A 318 11.74 17.46 -7.99
C ILE A 318 12.27 18.46 -6.96
N VAL A 319 12.01 19.75 -7.19
CA VAL A 319 12.43 20.83 -6.28
C VAL A 319 11.83 20.64 -4.91
N MET A 320 10.51 20.46 -4.83
CA MET A 320 9.81 20.25 -3.55
C MET A 320 10.35 19.03 -2.80
N ARG A 321 10.61 17.93 -3.51
CA ARG A 321 11.17 16.72 -2.88
C ARG A 321 12.60 16.89 -2.41
N SER A 322 13.41 17.75 -3.07
CA SER A 322 14.76 18.03 -2.59
C SER A 322 14.75 18.75 -1.24
N TYR A 323 13.90 19.76 -1.08
CA TYR A 323 13.70 20.43 0.21
C TYR A 323 13.11 19.49 1.27
N PHE A 324 12.13 18.70 0.89
CA PHE A 324 11.50 17.73 1.79
C PHE A 324 12.52 16.72 2.34
N VAL A 325 13.34 16.11 1.46
CA VAL A 325 14.37 15.13 1.86
C VAL A 325 15.37 15.77 2.82
N GLU A 326 15.88 16.97 2.51
CA GLU A 326 16.83 17.68 3.35
C GLU A 326 16.22 18.00 4.73
N HIS A 327 14.98 18.48 4.74
CA HIS A 327 14.25 18.79 5.96
C HIS A 327 14.04 17.54 6.84
N GLU A 328 13.62 16.43 6.26
CA GLU A 328 13.36 15.20 7.01
C GLU A 328 14.64 14.55 7.54
N ILE A 329 15.76 14.64 6.81
CA ILE A 329 17.08 14.25 7.32
C ILE A 329 17.45 15.06 8.57
N ALA A 330 17.24 16.37 8.53
CA ALA A 330 17.49 17.25 9.67
C ALA A 330 16.61 16.91 10.90
N HIS A 331 15.46 16.26 10.69
CA HIS A 331 14.58 15.75 11.74
C HIS A 331 14.89 14.29 12.14
N GLY A 332 16.00 13.73 11.68
CA GLY A 332 16.43 12.38 12.05
C GLY A 332 15.70 11.24 11.36
N MET A 333 14.88 11.52 10.34
CA MET A 333 14.21 10.46 9.59
C MET A 333 15.20 9.65 8.77
N ARG A 334 15.01 8.34 8.71
CA ARG A 334 15.91 7.40 8.03
C ARG A 334 15.31 6.76 6.78
N LYS A 335 14.00 6.85 6.59
CA LYS A 335 13.30 6.25 5.46
C LYS A 335 12.28 7.22 4.88
N LEU A 336 12.25 7.31 3.56
CA LEU A 336 11.23 8.05 2.82
C LEU A 336 10.36 7.10 2.02
N TYR A 337 9.08 7.07 2.34
CA TYR A 337 8.05 6.34 1.64
C TYR A 337 7.23 7.26 0.73
N MET A 338 6.66 6.72 -0.33
CA MET A 338 5.76 7.45 -1.21
C MET A 338 4.48 6.65 -1.44
N GLU A 339 3.34 7.24 -1.11
CA GLU A 339 2.05 6.68 -1.50
C GLU A 339 1.82 6.90 -3.00
N GLY A 340 1.26 5.87 -3.64
CA GLY A 340 0.88 5.93 -5.05
C GLY A 340 1.97 5.57 -6.05
N GLY A 341 1.50 5.11 -7.21
CA GLY A 341 2.31 4.50 -8.25
C GLY A 341 2.99 5.48 -9.23
N THR A 342 3.20 6.74 -8.85
CA THR A 342 3.84 7.67 -9.79
C THR A 342 5.25 7.21 -10.14
N ALA A 343 5.51 7.06 -11.44
CA ALA A 343 6.83 6.80 -12.01
C ALA A 343 7.75 8.01 -11.81
N HIS A 344 8.15 8.26 -10.55
CA HIS A 344 9.10 9.34 -10.28
C HIS A 344 10.52 8.79 -10.34
N PRO A 345 11.48 9.50 -10.96
CA PRO A 345 12.86 9.02 -11.11
C PRO A 345 13.55 8.60 -9.80
N MET A 346 13.20 9.19 -8.67
CA MET A 346 13.73 8.79 -7.35
C MET A 346 13.40 7.33 -7.00
N ARG A 347 12.30 6.77 -7.50
CA ARG A 347 11.89 5.38 -7.20
C ARG A 347 12.87 4.33 -7.69
N PHE A 348 13.67 4.64 -8.71
CA PHE A 348 14.74 3.74 -9.18
C PHE A 348 15.86 3.55 -8.15
N SER A 349 15.93 4.42 -7.14
CA SER A 349 16.90 4.35 -6.05
C SER A 349 16.30 3.83 -4.74
N PHE A 350 15.02 3.45 -4.76
CA PHE A 350 14.36 2.90 -3.59
C PHE A 350 14.82 1.47 -3.33
N VAL A 351 14.97 1.15 -2.07
CA VAL A 351 15.10 -0.23 -1.63
C VAL A 351 13.83 -0.96 -2.06
N SER A 352 14.00 -2.12 -2.64
CA SER A 352 12.87 -2.94 -3.09
C SER A 352 12.52 -3.97 -2.04
N ASP A 353 11.23 -4.23 -1.88
CA ASP A 353 10.73 -5.27 -1.01
C ASP A 353 9.78 -6.21 -1.76
N LYS A 354 9.57 -7.39 -1.21
CA LYS A 354 8.71 -8.42 -1.77
C LYS A 354 7.30 -8.28 -1.23
N VAL A 355 6.35 -8.21 -2.15
CA VAL A 355 4.92 -8.23 -1.87
C VAL A 355 4.34 -9.52 -2.38
N THR A 356 3.59 -10.19 -1.53
CA THR A 356 2.80 -11.37 -1.89
C THR A 356 1.38 -10.94 -2.18
N ASP A 357 0.91 -11.30 -3.37
CA ASP A 357 -0.49 -11.14 -3.76
C ASP A 357 -1.16 -12.53 -3.71
N LEU A 358 -2.29 -12.60 -3.02
CA LEU A 358 -3.17 -13.75 -2.99
C LEU A 358 -4.48 -13.40 -3.70
N VAL A 359 -4.83 -14.19 -4.71
CA VAL A 359 -6.11 -14.08 -5.41
C VAL A 359 -6.89 -15.36 -5.23
N VAL A 360 -8.12 -15.23 -4.71
CA VAL A 360 -9.03 -16.36 -4.54
C VAL A 360 -10.34 -16.03 -5.26
N VAL A 361 -10.78 -16.93 -6.13
CA VAL A 361 -12.01 -16.74 -6.92
C VAL A 361 -12.87 -18.01 -6.83
N ARG A 362 -14.16 -17.82 -6.51
CA ARG A 362 -15.13 -18.91 -6.43
C ARG A 362 -15.35 -19.56 -7.82
N ARG A 363 -15.40 -20.89 -7.85
CA ARG A 363 -15.70 -21.67 -9.06
C ARG A 363 -17.21 -21.74 -9.33
N SER A 364 -17.88 -20.62 -9.40
CA SER A 364 -19.29 -20.55 -9.79
C SER A 364 -19.42 -19.72 -11.07
N GLY A 365 -20.55 -19.85 -11.78
CA GLY A 365 -20.80 -19.04 -12.98
C GLY A 365 -20.70 -17.54 -12.69
N LEU A 366 -21.18 -17.09 -11.52
CA LEU A 366 -21.03 -15.70 -11.05
C LEU A 366 -19.56 -15.36 -10.73
N GLY A 367 -18.78 -16.28 -10.15
CA GLY A 367 -17.35 -16.06 -9.89
C GLY A 367 -16.53 -15.87 -11.16
N LEU A 368 -16.92 -16.50 -12.25
CA LEU A 368 -16.29 -16.32 -13.57
C LEU A 368 -16.64 -14.98 -14.21
N LEU A 369 -17.76 -14.35 -13.82
CA LEU A 369 -18.14 -13.00 -14.29
C LEU A 369 -17.37 -11.90 -13.54
N VAL A 370 -16.87 -12.14 -12.32
CA VAL A 370 -16.11 -11.15 -11.54
C VAL A 370 -14.90 -10.60 -12.31
N PRO A 371 -14.05 -11.41 -12.95
CA PRO A 371 -12.97 -10.91 -13.78
C PRO A 371 -13.47 -10.02 -14.93
N THR A 372 -14.54 -10.42 -15.59
CA THR A 372 -15.12 -9.68 -16.71
C THR A 372 -15.71 -8.35 -16.25
N LEU A 373 -16.39 -8.33 -15.10
CA LEU A 373 -16.93 -7.12 -14.50
C LEU A 373 -15.83 -6.22 -13.93
N ALA A 374 -14.73 -6.79 -13.43
CA ALA A 374 -13.60 -6.02 -12.96
C ALA A 374 -13.01 -5.14 -14.09
N HIS A 375 -13.02 -5.60 -15.35
CA HIS A 375 -12.63 -4.77 -16.49
C HIS A 375 -13.43 -3.47 -16.64
N LEU A 376 -14.69 -3.50 -16.30
CA LEU A 376 -15.57 -2.33 -16.43
C LEU A 376 -15.33 -1.29 -15.33
N PHE A 377 -14.81 -1.71 -14.17
CA PHE A 377 -14.73 -0.88 -12.97
C PHE A 377 -13.31 -0.63 -12.47
N VAL A 378 -12.32 -1.34 -12.98
CA VAL A 378 -10.93 -1.23 -12.55
C VAL A 378 -10.10 -0.69 -13.71
N LYS A 379 -9.32 0.37 -13.43
CA LYS A 379 -8.41 0.95 -14.43
C LYS A 379 -7.44 -0.13 -14.95
N PRO A 380 -7.09 -0.13 -16.26
CA PRO A 380 -6.20 -1.11 -16.87
C PRO A 380 -4.80 -1.20 -16.23
N ASP A 381 -4.38 -0.15 -15.50
CA ASP A 381 -3.10 -0.10 -14.77
C ASP A 381 -3.15 -0.84 -13.42
N ASN A 382 -4.28 -1.51 -13.10
CA ASN A 382 -4.42 -2.22 -11.85
C ASN A 382 -3.94 -3.67 -11.99
N ASP A 383 -2.71 -3.97 -11.50
CA ASP A 383 -2.13 -5.32 -11.54
C ASP A 383 -3.00 -6.40 -10.90
N LEU A 384 -3.79 -6.05 -9.86
CA LEU A 384 -4.76 -6.97 -9.25
C LEU A 384 -5.90 -7.29 -10.22
N ALA A 385 -6.35 -6.30 -11.01
CA ALA A 385 -7.33 -6.54 -12.06
C ALA A 385 -6.72 -7.38 -13.19
N LEU A 386 -5.48 -7.12 -13.58
CA LEU A 386 -4.75 -7.91 -14.55
C LEU A 386 -4.57 -9.36 -14.07
N MET A 387 -4.34 -9.57 -12.76
CA MET A 387 -4.33 -10.92 -12.18
C MET A 387 -5.69 -11.59 -12.26
N LEU A 388 -6.79 -10.87 -11.98
CA LEU A 388 -8.15 -11.44 -12.17
C LEU A 388 -8.43 -11.82 -13.61
N LEU A 389 -7.78 -11.14 -14.56
CA LEU A 389 -7.97 -11.33 -16.00
C LEU A 389 -7.00 -12.33 -16.62
N ASP A 390 -5.96 -12.71 -15.89
CA ASP A 390 -5.00 -13.69 -16.36
C ASP A 390 -5.65 -15.08 -16.44
N LYS A 391 -6.09 -15.44 -17.67
CA LYS A 391 -6.71 -16.73 -17.96
C LYS A 391 -5.81 -17.92 -17.59
N SER A 392 -4.49 -17.73 -17.50
CA SER A 392 -3.55 -18.77 -17.08
C SER A 392 -3.77 -19.19 -15.62
N LEU A 393 -4.21 -18.26 -14.76
CA LEU A 393 -4.59 -18.53 -13.37
C LEU A 393 -5.84 -19.43 -13.27
N TYR A 394 -6.66 -19.49 -14.31
CA TYR A 394 -7.93 -20.21 -14.33
C TYR A 394 -7.85 -21.57 -15.04
N GLY A 395 -6.65 -22.07 -15.37
CA GLY A 395 -6.46 -23.41 -15.91
C GLY A 395 -6.82 -23.55 -17.42
N GLY A 396 -6.72 -22.45 -18.15
CA GLY A 396 -6.72 -22.52 -19.64
C GLY A 396 -5.40 -23.12 -20.12
N SER A 397 -5.49 -24.05 -21.08
CA SER A 397 -4.37 -24.76 -21.72
C SER A 397 -3.23 -23.78 -22.12
N PRO A 398 -1.94 -24.18 -21.96
CA PRO A 398 -0.79 -23.30 -22.19
C PRO A 398 -0.55 -22.90 -23.67
N ASN A 399 -1.44 -23.24 -24.59
CA ASN A 399 -1.26 -23.04 -26.03
C ASN A 399 -1.69 -21.67 -26.59
N GLY A 400 -1.98 -20.69 -25.73
CA GLY A 400 -2.36 -19.33 -26.14
C GLY A 400 -1.33 -18.27 -25.74
N ARG A 401 -0.04 -18.43 -26.09
CA ARG A 401 0.96 -17.37 -25.89
C ARG A 401 0.68 -16.19 -26.83
N ARG A 402 -0.12 -15.23 -26.40
CA ARG A 402 0.02 -13.85 -26.87
C ARG A 402 1.04 -13.14 -25.98
N ARG A 403 2.22 -12.91 -26.51
CA ARG A 403 3.19 -11.97 -25.95
C ARG A 403 2.51 -10.61 -25.86
N LEU A 404 2.22 -10.14 -24.66
CA LEU A 404 1.97 -8.72 -24.46
C LEU A 404 3.30 -8.02 -24.75
N ALA A 405 3.32 -7.20 -25.79
CA ALA A 405 4.47 -6.38 -26.10
C ALA A 405 4.78 -5.48 -24.90
N PRO A 406 6.06 -5.25 -24.57
CA PRO A 406 6.43 -4.28 -23.55
C PRO A 406 5.88 -2.91 -23.97
N PRO A 407 5.48 -2.06 -22.98
CA PRO A 407 5.05 -0.70 -23.30
C PRO A 407 6.17 -0.01 -24.05
N LYS A 408 5.84 0.57 -25.19
CA LYS A 408 6.77 1.41 -25.97
C LYS A 408 7.30 2.49 -25.04
N GLU A 409 8.60 2.52 -24.85
CA GLU A 409 9.29 3.69 -24.31
C GLU A 409 8.98 4.85 -25.26
N GLU A 410 8.14 5.76 -24.84
CA GLU A 410 8.03 7.05 -25.49
C GLU A 410 9.37 7.78 -25.28
N ALA A 411 10.17 7.78 -26.33
CA ALA A 411 11.35 8.62 -26.44
C ALA A 411 10.88 10.08 -26.46
N ASN A 412 11.15 10.80 -25.38
CA ASN A 412 11.37 12.25 -25.41
C ASN A 412 12.22 12.66 -24.21
#